data_0e05405ea5141892a88dfbab1c328a83
#
_entry.id   0e05405ea5141892a88dfbab1c328a83
#
_cell.length_a   1.000
_cell.length_b   1.000
_cell.length_c   1.000
_cell.angle_alpha   90.00
_cell.angle_beta   90.00
_cell.angle_gamma   90.00
#
_symmetry.space_group_name_H-M   'P 1'
#
loop_
_entity.id
_entity.type
_entity.pdbx_description
1 polymer ?
#
loop_
_entity_poly.entity_id
_entity_poly.type
_entity_poly.pdbx_seq_one_letter_code
_entity_poly.pdbx_strand_id
1 'polypeptide(L)'
;MKILIVGDQHRTDKRPKNRTDDYYATLIRKTLWQFDFAMRNSCECIIFPGDVFDTYKTPFNVVREMIRLTRKCEDGVIGIKCLYTFGQHDVRYHTTDVNNTPLGVLLAGTSGELLGSEPFIFDNNGKPVHVYGAGWGEDVPEPIDNEACNIIATHRMVIGDNPLWEGQTDYVTAKDLLQDTRYALWACGDNHQRVIASTLRHKHVVNMGSMMRSTIAQFGHTPAVCLYDTDTRRISIHDIPHAPFENVFKADEIAEKVETDTRIQDFVESLKSVDTSVTDFPKALAAYMQTNDIPDNVVTIINKITNMEKYHG
;
A
#
# COMPACT_ATOMS: atom_id res chain seq x y z
N MET A 1 7.95 0.45 24.07
CA MET A 1 6.62 0.95 23.63
C MET A 1 6.14 0.14 22.43
N LYS A 2 4.83 0.16 22.15
CA LYS A 2 4.25 -0.52 20.99
C LYS A 2 3.62 0.45 20.01
N ILE A 3 3.83 0.21 18.73
CA ILE A 3 3.35 1.03 17.63
C ILE A 3 2.57 0.14 16.66
N LEU A 4 1.39 0.58 16.24
CA LEU A 4 0.62 -0.08 15.20
C LEU A 4 0.90 0.61 13.85
N ILE A 5 1.31 -0.15 12.85
CA ILE A 5 1.43 0.31 11.46
C ILE A 5 0.24 -0.26 10.68
N VAL A 6 -0.50 0.61 10.04
CA VAL A 6 -1.61 0.24 9.16
C VAL A 6 -1.24 0.44 7.70
N GLY A 7 -2.00 -0.14 6.79
CA GLY A 7 -1.82 0.09 5.35
C GLY A 7 -2.71 1.23 4.83
N ASP A 8 -2.68 1.42 3.52
CA ASP A 8 -3.44 2.44 2.81
C ASP A 8 -4.94 2.25 3.07
N GLN A 9 -5.62 3.33 3.46
CA GLN A 9 -7.00 3.28 3.90
C GLN A 9 -8.00 3.53 2.78
N HIS A 10 -7.68 4.45 1.84
CA HIS A 10 -8.53 4.87 0.72
C HIS A 10 -9.99 5.05 1.12
N ARG A 11 -10.23 5.89 2.13
CA ARG A 11 -11.56 6.08 2.72
C ARG A 11 -12.49 6.77 1.75
N THR A 12 -13.59 6.07 1.43
CA THR A 12 -14.63 6.55 0.52
C THR A 12 -15.97 5.91 0.90
N ASP A 13 -17.08 6.58 0.59
CA ASP A 13 -18.41 5.98 0.64
C ASP A 13 -18.84 5.33 -0.68
N LYS A 14 -18.01 5.47 -1.73
CA LYS A 14 -18.26 4.87 -3.03
C LYS A 14 -17.86 3.40 -3.03
N ARG A 15 -18.82 2.53 -3.34
CA ARG A 15 -18.54 1.11 -3.53
C ARG A 15 -17.83 0.89 -4.88
N PRO A 16 -16.67 0.23 -4.91
CA PRO A 16 -16.04 -0.19 -6.18
C PRO A 16 -17.01 -1.03 -7.02
N LYS A 17 -16.94 -0.87 -8.34
CA LYS A 17 -17.90 -1.46 -9.30
C LYS A 17 -18.07 -2.98 -9.13
N ASN A 18 -16.99 -3.66 -8.80
CA ASN A 18 -16.91 -5.12 -8.73
C ASN A 18 -17.24 -5.68 -7.34
N ARG A 19 -17.43 -4.82 -6.34
CA ARG A 19 -17.81 -5.21 -4.98
C ARG A 19 -19.33 -5.39 -4.87
N THR A 20 -19.73 -6.39 -4.09
CA THR A 20 -21.15 -6.75 -3.86
C THR A 20 -21.64 -6.44 -2.45
N ASP A 21 -20.73 -6.31 -1.48
CA ASP A 21 -21.06 -6.03 -0.08
C ASP A 21 -21.33 -4.54 0.20
N ASP A 22 -21.80 -4.25 1.41
CA ASP A 22 -21.80 -2.89 1.94
C ASP A 22 -20.35 -2.47 2.23
N TYR A 23 -19.72 -1.90 1.20
CA TYR A 23 -18.31 -1.52 1.22
C TYR A 23 -18.00 -0.49 2.33
N TYR A 24 -18.86 0.53 2.49
CA TYR A 24 -18.62 1.56 3.50
C TYR A 24 -18.77 1.01 4.91
N ALA A 25 -19.79 0.22 5.19
CA ALA A 25 -19.91 -0.45 6.49
C ALA A 25 -18.73 -1.40 6.77
N THR A 26 -18.22 -2.09 5.74
CA THR A 26 -17.03 -2.94 5.87
C THR A 26 -15.78 -2.12 6.20
N LEU A 27 -15.60 -0.96 5.56
CA LEU A 27 -14.51 -0.01 5.84
C LEU A 27 -14.57 0.46 7.31
N ILE A 28 -15.74 0.87 7.79
CA ILE A 28 -15.93 1.30 9.18
C ILE A 28 -15.62 0.17 10.17
N ARG A 29 -16.10 -1.06 9.92
CA ARG A 29 -15.82 -2.22 10.80
C ARG A 29 -14.32 -2.50 10.90
N LYS A 30 -13.59 -2.45 9.79
CA LYS A 30 -12.14 -2.66 9.77
C LYS A 30 -11.37 -1.56 10.51
N THR A 31 -11.82 -0.30 10.37
CA THR A 31 -11.25 0.81 11.12
C THR A 31 -11.44 0.63 12.63
N LEU A 32 -12.66 0.31 13.04
CA LEU A 32 -12.97 0.05 14.44
C LEU A 32 -12.10 -1.09 14.98
N TRP A 33 -11.92 -2.14 14.19
CA TRP A 33 -11.06 -3.26 14.57
C TRP A 33 -9.60 -2.83 14.74
N GLN A 34 -9.04 -1.99 13.83
CA GLN A 34 -7.68 -1.47 13.94
C GLN A 34 -7.49 -0.68 15.24
N PHE A 35 -8.41 0.23 15.56
CA PHE A 35 -8.35 1.03 16.78
C PHE A 35 -8.51 0.18 18.04
N ASP A 36 -9.46 -0.75 18.03
CA ASP A 36 -9.68 -1.68 19.12
C ASP A 36 -8.47 -2.63 19.33
N PHE A 37 -7.84 -3.06 18.23
CA PHE A 37 -6.61 -3.85 18.28
C PHE A 37 -5.46 -3.03 18.91
N ALA A 38 -5.30 -1.76 18.53
CA ALA A 38 -4.29 -0.88 19.11
C ALA A 38 -4.51 -0.70 20.63
N MET A 39 -5.77 -0.46 21.05
CA MET A 39 -6.12 -0.32 22.46
C MET A 39 -5.83 -1.60 23.25
N ARG A 40 -6.26 -2.77 22.76
CA ARG A 40 -6.03 -4.07 23.44
C ARG A 40 -4.58 -4.45 23.55
N ASN A 41 -3.72 -3.98 22.65
CA ASN A 41 -2.28 -4.23 22.67
C ASN A 41 -1.49 -3.14 23.38
N SER A 42 -2.18 -2.12 23.94
CA SER A 42 -1.54 -0.98 24.61
C SER A 42 -0.56 -0.26 23.68
N CYS A 43 -0.96 -0.02 22.43
CA CYS A 43 -0.17 0.79 21.52
C CYS A 43 -0.20 2.25 21.96
N GLU A 44 0.93 2.92 21.88
CA GLU A 44 1.05 4.34 22.17
C GLU A 44 0.73 5.21 20.95
N CYS A 45 0.96 4.67 19.75
CA CYS A 45 0.53 5.34 18.54
C CYS A 45 0.13 4.37 17.42
N ILE A 46 -0.59 4.94 16.43
CA ILE A 46 -0.89 4.31 15.14
C ILE A 46 -0.26 5.17 14.05
N ILE A 47 0.51 4.55 13.15
CA ILE A 47 1.11 5.20 11.98
C ILE A 47 0.27 4.88 10.74
N PHE A 48 -0.16 5.93 10.05
CA PHE A 48 -0.85 5.90 8.76
C PHE A 48 0.12 6.41 7.68
N PRO A 49 0.70 5.53 6.86
CA PRO A 49 1.76 5.89 5.92
C PRO A 49 1.25 6.47 4.60
N GLY A 50 0.20 7.29 4.62
CA GLY A 50 -0.42 7.95 3.48
C GLY A 50 -1.68 7.28 2.97
N ASP A 51 -2.29 7.92 1.96
CA ASP A 51 -3.55 7.52 1.32
C ASP A 51 -4.66 7.18 2.33
N VAL A 52 -4.86 8.11 3.28
CA VAL A 52 -5.91 8.00 4.29
C VAL A 52 -7.27 8.10 3.64
N PHE A 53 -7.41 9.01 2.67
CA PHE A 53 -8.64 9.21 1.90
C PHE A 53 -8.44 8.78 0.44
N ASP A 54 -9.52 8.38 -0.20
CA ASP A 54 -9.51 7.90 -1.60
C ASP A 54 -9.27 9.05 -2.61
N THR A 55 -9.60 10.27 -2.21
CA THR A 55 -9.38 11.47 -3.02
C THR A 55 -9.43 12.73 -2.17
N TYR A 56 -8.79 13.82 -2.63
CA TYR A 56 -8.91 15.14 -2.02
C TYR A 56 -10.34 15.74 -2.07
N LYS A 57 -11.29 15.06 -2.72
CA LYS A 57 -12.72 15.42 -2.79
C LYS A 57 -13.60 14.44 -2.00
N THR A 58 -13.03 13.72 -1.06
CA THR A 58 -13.78 12.77 -0.23
C THR A 58 -14.97 13.49 0.45
N PRO A 59 -16.17 12.88 0.43
CA PRO A 59 -17.37 13.48 1.01
C PRO A 59 -17.23 13.76 2.51
N PHE A 60 -17.84 14.84 2.97
CA PHE A 60 -17.76 15.30 4.38
C PHE A 60 -18.28 14.29 5.40
N ASN A 61 -19.26 13.44 5.05
CA ASN A 61 -19.73 12.37 5.91
C ASN A 61 -18.62 11.37 6.25
N VAL A 62 -17.75 11.03 5.27
CA VAL A 62 -16.61 10.13 5.45
C VAL A 62 -15.55 10.78 6.35
N VAL A 63 -15.22 12.05 6.10
CA VAL A 63 -14.25 12.81 6.91
C VAL A 63 -14.75 12.93 8.35
N ARG A 64 -16.01 13.33 8.55
CA ARG A 64 -16.64 13.44 9.87
C ARG A 64 -16.61 12.11 10.63
N GLU A 65 -16.89 11.02 9.95
CA GLU A 65 -16.88 9.70 10.59
C GLU A 65 -15.45 9.31 10.99
N MET A 66 -14.45 9.61 10.18
CA MET A 66 -13.05 9.37 10.55
C MET A 66 -12.63 10.20 11.76
N ILE A 67 -12.98 11.50 11.80
CA ILE A 67 -12.75 12.36 12.97
C ILE A 67 -13.37 11.74 14.23
N ARG A 68 -14.64 11.29 14.13
CA ARG A 68 -15.35 10.67 15.26
C ARG A 68 -14.65 9.43 15.78
N LEU A 69 -14.17 8.57 14.86
CA LEU A 69 -13.48 7.32 15.20
C LEU A 69 -12.10 7.59 15.79
N THR A 70 -11.35 8.53 15.20
CA THR A 70 -10.03 8.93 15.68
C THR A 70 -10.09 9.52 17.07
N ARG A 71 -11.01 10.48 17.31
CA ARG A 71 -11.23 11.05 18.65
C ARG A 71 -11.55 9.99 19.70
N LYS A 72 -12.40 9.03 19.37
CA LYS A 72 -12.71 7.93 20.30
C LYS A 72 -11.47 7.12 20.68
N CYS A 73 -10.52 6.98 19.77
CA CYS A 73 -9.25 6.29 20.02
C CYS A 73 -8.29 7.17 20.85
N GLU A 74 -8.20 8.45 20.54
CA GLU A 74 -7.34 9.43 21.22
C GLU A 74 -7.86 9.77 22.65
N ASP A 75 -9.17 9.93 22.81
CA ASP A 75 -9.81 10.23 24.10
C ASP A 75 -9.97 8.98 24.99
N GLY A 76 -9.55 7.81 24.52
CA GLY A 76 -9.59 6.56 25.26
C GLY A 76 -8.64 6.56 26.47
N VAL A 77 -8.78 5.57 27.35
CA VAL A 77 -7.99 5.46 28.61
C VAL A 77 -6.48 5.50 28.38
N ILE A 78 -6.02 5.04 27.21
CA ILE A 78 -4.59 4.99 26.86
C ILE A 78 -4.14 6.25 26.10
N GLY A 79 -5.08 6.95 25.44
CA GLY A 79 -4.76 8.17 24.68
C GLY A 79 -3.83 7.90 23.47
N ILE A 80 -4.24 7.00 22.57
CA ILE A 80 -3.40 6.57 21.45
C ILE A 80 -3.21 7.72 20.45
N LYS A 81 -1.97 8.09 20.17
CA LYS A 81 -1.62 9.12 19.20
C LYS A 81 -1.74 8.60 17.77
N CYS A 82 -2.46 9.30 16.91
CA CYS A 82 -2.54 9.00 15.47
C CYS A 82 -1.53 9.87 14.71
N LEU A 83 -0.62 9.23 13.98
CA LEU A 83 0.44 9.86 13.21
C LEU A 83 0.23 9.58 11.72
N TYR A 84 0.29 10.61 10.89
CA TYR A 84 -0.05 10.54 9.47
C TYR A 84 1.10 11.03 8.60
N THR A 85 1.32 10.39 7.46
CA THR A 85 1.89 11.03 6.29
C THR A 85 0.79 11.22 5.24
N PHE A 86 1.06 11.92 4.15
CA PHE A 86 0.14 12.02 3.04
C PHE A 86 0.60 11.18 1.84
N GLY A 87 -0.38 10.60 1.14
CA GLY A 87 -0.18 10.00 -0.16
C GLY A 87 -0.70 10.90 -1.29
N GLN A 88 -0.56 10.47 -2.53
CA GLN A 88 -1.02 11.22 -3.71
C GLN A 88 -2.54 11.46 -3.72
N HIS A 89 -3.31 10.60 -3.06
CA HIS A 89 -4.76 10.74 -2.95
C HIS A 89 -5.20 11.77 -1.90
N ASP A 90 -4.36 12.04 -0.90
CA ASP A 90 -4.65 12.99 0.18
C ASP A 90 -4.40 14.45 -0.24
N VAL A 91 -3.63 14.69 -1.30
CA VAL A 91 -3.20 16.01 -1.74
C VAL A 91 -3.88 16.44 -3.04
N ARG A 92 -3.86 17.75 -3.30
CA ARG A 92 -4.48 18.35 -4.47
C ARG A 92 -3.42 18.80 -5.46
N TYR A 93 -3.56 18.42 -6.75
CA TYR A 93 -2.70 18.90 -7.84
C TYR A 93 -1.19 18.76 -7.57
N HIS A 94 -0.77 17.62 -6.98
CA HIS A 94 0.64 17.33 -6.69
C HIS A 94 1.33 18.37 -5.77
N THR A 95 0.55 19.06 -4.93
CA THR A 95 1.12 19.89 -3.86
C THR A 95 1.37 19.05 -2.61
N THR A 96 2.25 19.50 -1.73
CA THR A 96 2.45 18.88 -0.41
C THR A 96 1.57 19.52 0.67
N ASP A 97 0.73 20.52 0.32
CA ASP A 97 -0.18 21.20 1.24
C ASP A 97 -1.46 20.39 1.46
N VAL A 98 -1.63 19.88 2.66
CA VAL A 98 -2.81 19.12 3.09
C VAL A 98 -3.92 20.01 3.68
N ASN A 99 -3.69 21.31 3.96
CA ASN A 99 -4.61 22.15 4.74
C ASN A 99 -6.03 22.23 4.12
N ASN A 100 -6.13 22.24 2.81
CA ASN A 100 -7.40 22.32 2.09
C ASN A 100 -7.89 20.97 1.57
N THR A 101 -7.58 19.90 2.26
CA THR A 101 -7.92 18.52 1.91
C THR A 101 -8.67 17.80 3.04
N PRO A 102 -9.29 16.65 2.79
CA PRO A 102 -9.89 15.80 3.82
C PRO A 102 -8.92 15.46 4.95
N LEU A 103 -7.64 15.22 4.64
CA LEU A 103 -6.60 14.95 5.64
C LEU A 103 -6.36 16.18 6.53
N GLY A 104 -6.26 17.39 5.96
CA GLY A 104 -6.14 18.61 6.73
C GLY A 104 -7.32 18.87 7.67
N VAL A 105 -8.55 18.56 7.23
CA VAL A 105 -9.74 18.65 8.07
C VAL A 105 -9.72 17.62 9.20
N LEU A 106 -9.25 16.40 8.94
CA LEU A 106 -9.06 15.37 9.95
C LEU A 106 -8.06 15.83 11.02
N LEU A 107 -6.90 16.36 10.62
CA LEU A 107 -5.86 16.87 11.52
C LEU A 107 -6.37 18.04 12.36
N ALA A 108 -7.08 18.99 11.76
CA ALA A 108 -7.69 20.10 12.49
C ALA A 108 -8.81 19.65 13.45
N GLY A 109 -9.44 18.51 13.21
CA GLY A 109 -10.54 17.95 13.99
C GLY A 109 -10.13 16.97 15.08
N THR A 110 -8.84 16.61 15.19
CA THR A 110 -8.32 15.58 16.12
C THR A 110 -7.03 16.05 16.75
N SER A 111 -6.44 15.25 17.64
CA SER A 111 -5.07 15.48 18.15
C SER A 111 -4.00 14.81 17.30
N GLY A 112 -4.38 14.24 16.13
CA GLY A 112 -3.47 13.61 15.19
C GLY A 112 -2.42 14.57 14.65
N GLU A 113 -1.25 14.07 14.28
CA GLU A 113 -0.12 14.85 13.78
C GLU A 113 0.25 14.44 12.37
N LEU A 114 0.54 15.43 11.53
CA LEU A 114 1.20 15.21 10.25
C LEU A 114 2.71 15.09 10.50
N LEU A 115 3.25 13.95 10.12
CA LEU A 115 4.69 13.71 10.20
C LEU A 115 5.43 14.42 9.06
N GLY A 116 6.64 14.87 9.33
CA GLY A 116 7.52 15.53 8.37
C GLY A 116 8.98 15.32 8.73
N SER A 117 9.84 16.26 8.29
CA SER A 117 11.27 16.21 8.55
C SER A 117 11.62 16.39 10.04
N GLU A 118 10.80 17.14 10.77
CA GLU A 118 10.91 17.21 12.24
C GLU A 118 10.18 15.99 12.84
N PRO A 119 10.83 15.23 13.74
CA PRO A 119 10.23 14.01 14.28
C PRO A 119 9.17 14.31 15.35
N PHE A 120 8.13 13.48 15.39
CA PHE A 120 7.34 13.33 16.61
C PHE A 120 8.13 12.44 17.59
N ILE A 121 8.35 12.94 18.81
CA ILE A 121 9.21 12.31 19.80
C ILE A 121 8.38 11.70 20.93
N PHE A 122 8.58 10.40 21.18
CA PHE A 122 8.09 9.73 22.37
C PHE A 122 9.24 9.51 23.35
N ASP A 123 8.99 9.73 24.63
CA ASP A 123 9.87 9.28 25.71
C ASP A 123 9.48 7.84 26.11
N ASN A 124 10.29 6.89 25.75
CA ASN A 124 10.12 5.50 26.16
C ASN A 124 11.09 5.16 27.31
N ASN A 125 10.76 5.61 28.52
CA ASN A 125 11.57 5.39 29.73
C ASN A 125 13.04 5.85 29.57
N GLY A 126 13.22 7.07 29.06
CA GLY A 126 14.53 7.67 28.82
C GLY A 126 15.24 7.15 27.55
N LYS A 127 14.54 6.36 26.71
CA LYS A 127 15.01 5.93 25.40
C LYS A 127 14.11 6.57 24.34
N PRO A 128 14.53 7.66 23.70
CA PRO A 128 13.67 8.38 22.78
C PRO A 128 13.35 7.54 21.53
N VAL A 129 12.09 7.63 21.10
CA VAL A 129 11.63 7.08 19.83
C VAL A 129 11.20 8.24 18.96
N HIS A 130 11.90 8.41 17.84
CA HIS A 130 11.67 9.48 16.89
C HIS A 130 10.92 8.95 15.69
N VAL A 131 9.76 9.52 15.38
CA VAL A 131 8.94 9.14 14.23
C VAL A 131 8.92 10.28 13.24
N TYR A 132 9.54 10.06 12.09
CA TYR A 132 9.65 10.99 10.98
C TYR A 132 8.60 10.70 9.92
N GLY A 133 8.35 11.65 9.04
CA GLY A 133 7.51 11.49 7.86
C GLY A 133 8.21 11.93 6.58
N ALA A 134 7.91 11.23 5.50
CA ALA A 134 8.16 11.65 4.13
C ALA A 134 6.93 11.26 3.30
N GLY A 135 6.04 12.21 3.05
CA GLY A 135 4.86 12.01 2.23
C GLY A 135 5.21 11.73 0.78
N TRP A 136 4.19 11.57 -0.05
CA TRP A 136 4.38 11.33 -1.47
C TRP A 136 5.19 12.44 -2.15
N GLY A 137 6.28 12.08 -2.83
CA GLY A 137 7.18 13.00 -3.52
C GLY A 137 8.18 13.74 -2.61
N GLU A 138 8.16 13.51 -1.29
CA GLU A 138 9.11 14.12 -0.38
C GLU A 138 10.39 13.30 -0.23
N ASP A 139 11.48 14.00 0.08
CA ASP A 139 12.75 13.37 0.42
C ASP A 139 12.73 12.82 1.84
N VAL A 140 13.46 11.73 2.05
CA VAL A 140 13.63 11.12 3.37
C VAL A 140 14.55 11.98 4.22
N PRO A 141 14.10 12.49 5.38
CA PRO A 141 14.90 13.38 6.22
C PRO A 141 16.10 12.67 6.85
N GLU A 142 17.08 13.46 7.27
CA GLU A 142 18.17 12.99 8.14
C GLU A 142 17.72 13.00 9.60
N PRO A 143 17.92 11.92 10.38
CA PRO A 143 17.63 11.92 11.80
C PRO A 143 18.47 12.94 12.56
N ILE A 144 17.82 13.64 13.50
CA ILE A 144 18.51 14.61 14.39
C ILE A 144 19.33 13.93 15.49
N ASP A 145 19.03 12.67 15.80
CA ASP A 145 19.74 11.85 16.80
C ASP A 145 19.85 10.42 16.29
N ASN A 146 21.06 9.95 16.04
CA ASN A 146 21.34 8.61 15.53
C ASN A 146 21.33 7.54 16.63
N GLU A 147 21.33 7.91 17.92
CA GLU A 147 21.25 6.98 19.05
C GLU A 147 19.79 6.65 19.40
N ALA A 148 18.85 7.49 18.99
CA ALA A 148 17.43 7.24 19.17
C ALA A 148 16.92 6.04 18.34
N CYS A 149 15.77 5.50 18.72
CA CYS A 149 15.04 4.57 17.86
C CYS A 149 14.32 5.35 16.75
N ASN A 150 14.98 5.52 15.61
CA ASN A 150 14.41 6.26 14.48
C ASN A 150 13.49 5.40 13.65
N ILE A 151 12.29 5.90 13.39
CA ILE A 151 11.24 5.30 12.56
C ILE A 151 10.87 6.30 11.48
N ILE A 152 10.69 5.84 10.25
CA ILE A 152 10.20 6.68 9.15
C ILE A 152 8.86 6.13 8.62
N ALA A 153 7.86 6.99 8.53
CA ALA A 153 6.64 6.74 7.78
C ALA A 153 6.77 7.41 6.41
N THR A 154 6.58 6.66 5.32
CA THR A 154 6.73 7.21 3.98
C THR A 154 5.67 6.66 3.03
N HIS A 155 5.21 7.53 2.09
CA HIS A 155 4.31 7.10 1.02
C HIS A 155 5.10 6.96 -0.27
N ARG A 156 5.57 5.75 -0.53
CA ARG A 156 6.49 5.44 -1.63
C ARG A 156 6.28 4.01 -2.11
N MET A 157 6.30 3.82 -3.42
CA MET A 157 6.17 2.49 -4.05
C MET A 157 7.34 1.59 -3.64
N VAL A 158 7.11 0.76 -2.62
CA VAL A 158 8.08 -0.25 -2.15
C VAL A 158 7.68 -1.61 -2.68
N ILE A 159 8.63 -2.30 -3.30
CA ILE A 159 8.42 -3.65 -3.83
C ILE A 159 9.37 -4.66 -3.16
N GLY A 160 9.11 -5.95 -3.36
CA GLY A 160 10.04 -7.03 -3.02
C GLY A 160 11.23 -7.07 -3.99
N ASP A 161 11.49 -8.24 -4.55
CA ASP A 161 12.65 -8.45 -5.43
C ASP A 161 12.37 -8.09 -6.90
N ASN A 162 11.09 -8.09 -7.32
CA ASN A 162 10.71 -7.89 -8.73
C ASN A 162 9.70 -6.76 -8.88
N PRO A 163 9.76 -5.99 -9.98
CA PRO A 163 8.74 -5.01 -10.33
C PRO A 163 7.36 -5.66 -10.45
N LEU A 164 6.29 -4.89 -10.18
CA LEU A 164 4.91 -5.36 -10.24
C LEU A 164 4.41 -5.57 -11.67
N TRP A 165 5.04 -4.87 -12.63
CA TRP A 165 4.79 -5.02 -14.08
C TRP A 165 6.06 -4.72 -14.88
N GLU A 166 6.13 -5.23 -16.08
CA GLU A 166 7.26 -5.00 -17.00
C GLU A 166 7.38 -3.50 -17.34
N GLY A 167 8.60 -2.95 -17.21
CA GLY A 167 8.89 -1.55 -17.48
C GLY A 167 8.57 -0.58 -16.32
N GLN A 168 8.18 -1.05 -15.14
CA GLN A 168 8.06 -0.20 -13.96
C GLN A 168 9.42 0.36 -13.56
N THR A 169 9.52 1.68 -13.38
CA THR A 169 10.77 2.37 -12.99
C THR A 169 10.62 3.20 -11.72
N ASP A 170 9.40 3.55 -11.33
CA ASP A 170 9.12 4.37 -10.13
C ASP A 170 8.84 3.46 -8.93
N TYR A 171 9.91 2.93 -8.35
CA TYR A 171 9.86 2.12 -7.14
C TYR A 171 11.21 2.10 -6.43
N VAL A 172 11.18 1.64 -5.17
CA VAL A 172 12.37 1.27 -4.41
C VAL A 172 12.20 -0.15 -3.88
N THR A 173 13.29 -0.93 -3.81
CA THR A 173 13.18 -2.28 -3.25
C THR A 173 13.25 -2.23 -1.72
N ALA A 174 12.55 -3.15 -1.06
CA ALA A 174 12.67 -3.30 0.38
C ALA A 174 14.12 -3.60 0.82
N LYS A 175 14.88 -4.29 -0.05
CA LYS A 175 16.31 -4.58 0.16
C LYS A 175 17.16 -3.30 0.19
N ASP A 176 16.90 -2.34 -0.70
CA ASP A 176 17.63 -1.07 -0.74
C ASP A 176 17.34 -0.25 0.52
N LEU A 177 16.08 -0.19 0.96
CA LEU A 177 15.70 0.49 2.20
C LEU A 177 16.34 -0.15 3.44
N LEU A 178 16.53 -1.47 3.47
CA LEU A 178 17.21 -2.14 4.57
C LEU A 178 18.72 -1.83 4.65
N GLN A 179 19.33 -1.35 3.56
CA GLN A 179 20.73 -0.88 3.56
C GLN A 179 20.88 0.48 4.25
N ASP A 180 19.82 1.29 4.25
CA ASP A 180 19.81 2.55 4.98
C ASP A 180 19.87 2.30 6.49
N THR A 181 20.96 2.76 7.10
CA THR A 181 21.21 2.50 8.52
C THR A 181 20.58 3.51 9.46
N ARG A 182 20.01 4.58 8.95
CA ARG A 182 19.44 5.68 9.73
C ARG A 182 18.18 5.28 10.50
N TYR A 183 17.39 4.35 9.95
CA TYR A 183 16.08 3.97 10.48
C TYR A 183 16.03 2.50 10.90
N ALA A 184 15.43 2.25 12.06
CA ALA A 184 15.15 0.90 12.56
C ALA A 184 13.91 0.29 11.89
N LEU A 185 12.96 1.16 11.51
CA LEU A 185 11.70 0.74 10.87
C LEU A 185 11.32 1.75 9.77
N TRP A 186 11.00 1.21 8.59
CA TRP A 186 10.34 1.88 7.48
C TRP A 186 8.88 1.43 7.45
N ALA A 187 7.95 2.33 7.76
CA ALA A 187 6.52 2.14 7.62
C ALA A 187 6.07 2.76 6.29
N CYS A 188 5.77 1.92 5.30
CA CYS A 188 5.55 2.35 3.92
C CYS A 188 4.08 2.21 3.50
N GLY A 189 3.62 3.09 2.60
CA GLY A 189 2.37 3.02 1.86
C GLY A 189 2.63 3.02 0.34
N ASP A 190 1.55 3.20 -0.48
CA ASP A 190 1.48 3.25 -1.94
C ASP A 190 1.36 1.88 -2.63
N ASN A 191 2.11 0.88 -2.25
CA ASN A 191 1.92 -0.46 -2.79
C ASN A 191 0.76 -1.17 -2.09
N HIS A 192 -0.31 -1.45 -2.82
CA HIS A 192 -1.48 -2.13 -2.26
C HIS A 192 -1.27 -3.62 -1.95
N GLN A 193 -0.11 -4.18 -2.32
CA GLN A 193 0.31 -5.52 -1.93
C GLN A 193 1.21 -5.44 -0.70
N ARG A 194 1.11 -6.43 0.19
CA ARG A 194 1.93 -6.48 1.39
C ARG A 194 3.39 -6.82 1.06
N VAL A 195 4.31 -5.97 1.52
CA VAL A 195 5.77 -6.19 1.43
C VAL A 195 6.38 -6.08 2.82
N ILE A 196 7.05 -7.13 3.27
CA ILE A 196 7.74 -7.16 4.56
C ILE A 196 9.13 -7.72 4.35
N ALA A 197 10.12 -6.97 4.81
CA ALA A 197 11.50 -7.42 4.81
C ALA A 197 12.16 -7.07 6.15
N SER A 198 13.09 -7.92 6.58
CA SER A 198 13.76 -7.76 7.89
C SER A 198 15.21 -8.23 7.81
N THR A 199 16.06 -7.59 8.59
CA THR A 199 17.43 -8.04 8.82
C THR A 199 17.55 -8.84 10.10
N LEU A 200 18.66 -9.60 10.25
CA LEU A 200 19.02 -10.26 11.50
C LEU A 200 19.25 -9.28 12.67
N ARG A 201 19.49 -8.01 12.38
CA ARG A 201 19.68 -6.94 13.37
C ARG A 201 18.37 -6.20 13.69
N HIS A 202 17.21 -6.79 13.37
CA HIS A 202 15.89 -6.25 13.65
C HIS A 202 15.65 -4.84 13.05
N LYS A 203 16.12 -4.62 11.84
CA LYS A 203 15.64 -3.55 10.98
C LYS A 203 14.52 -4.09 10.11
N HIS A 204 13.52 -3.27 9.84
CA HIS A 204 12.33 -3.71 9.14
C HIS A 204 11.89 -2.70 8.08
N VAL A 205 11.41 -3.22 6.97
CA VAL A 205 10.59 -2.51 5.99
C VAL A 205 9.22 -3.16 6.01
N VAL A 206 8.19 -2.36 6.24
CA VAL A 206 6.81 -2.82 6.41
C VAL A 206 5.90 -1.97 5.54
N ASN A 207 5.37 -2.57 4.50
CA ASN A 207 4.23 -2.09 3.73
C ASN A 207 3.08 -3.08 3.91
N MET A 208 1.99 -2.67 4.53
CA MET A 208 0.87 -3.58 4.84
C MET A 208 -0.07 -3.80 3.68
N GLY A 209 0.09 -3.04 2.60
CA GLY A 209 -0.86 -3.02 1.49
C GLY A 209 -2.15 -2.29 1.86
N SER A 210 -3.18 -2.41 1.04
CA SER A 210 -4.43 -1.72 1.30
C SER A 210 -5.29 -2.40 2.37
N MET A 211 -5.98 -1.60 3.20
CA MET A 211 -6.95 -2.10 4.19
C MET A 211 -8.15 -2.76 3.52
N MET A 212 -8.55 -2.26 2.35
CA MET A 212 -9.69 -2.76 1.59
C MET A 212 -9.21 -3.40 0.29
N ARG A 213 -9.84 -4.48 -0.13
CA ARG A 213 -9.69 -5.02 -1.48
C ARG A 213 -10.67 -4.30 -2.39
N SER A 214 -10.19 -3.46 -3.28
CA SER A 214 -11.01 -2.61 -4.17
C SER A 214 -11.08 -3.12 -5.60
N THR A 215 -10.10 -3.95 -6.01
CA THR A 215 -9.98 -4.48 -7.36
C THR A 215 -9.80 -6.00 -7.34
N ILE A 216 -10.08 -6.65 -8.48
CA ILE A 216 -9.89 -8.10 -8.66
C ILE A 216 -8.40 -8.47 -8.60
N ALA A 217 -7.49 -7.56 -9.00
CA ALA A 217 -6.06 -7.77 -8.87
C ALA A 217 -5.58 -8.05 -7.42
N GLN A 218 -6.40 -7.68 -6.43
CA GLN A 218 -6.13 -7.92 -5.01
C GLN A 218 -6.68 -9.28 -4.50
N PHE A 219 -6.92 -10.25 -5.39
CA PHE A 219 -7.44 -11.58 -5.04
C PHE A 219 -6.61 -12.24 -3.93
N GLY A 220 -5.29 -12.27 -4.04
CA GLY A 220 -4.39 -12.87 -3.06
C GLY A 220 -4.04 -11.98 -1.87
N HIS A 221 -4.55 -10.73 -1.83
CA HIS A 221 -4.23 -9.80 -0.74
C HIS A 221 -5.06 -10.08 0.51
N THR A 222 -4.38 -10.26 1.64
CA THR A 222 -4.98 -10.36 2.97
C THR A 222 -4.74 -9.05 3.72
N PRO A 223 -5.78 -8.25 3.99
CA PRO A 223 -5.65 -7.03 4.79
C PRO A 223 -5.14 -7.32 6.19
N ALA A 224 -4.12 -6.59 6.63
CA ALA A 224 -3.50 -6.81 7.92
C ALA A 224 -2.92 -5.52 8.51
N VAL A 225 -2.46 -5.60 9.74
CA VAL A 225 -1.70 -4.57 10.45
C VAL A 225 -0.39 -5.15 10.96
N CYS A 226 0.60 -4.29 11.19
CA CYS A 226 1.86 -4.67 11.82
C CYS A 226 1.95 -4.05 13.20
N LEU A 227 2.20 -4.85 14.21
CA LEU A 227 2.55 -4.41 15.56
C LEU A 227 4.08 -4.41 15.69
N TYR A 228 4.65 -3.26 15.97
CA TYR A 228 6.07 -3.08 16.24
C TYR A 228 6.31 -2.80 17.72
N ASP A 229 7.23 -3.53 18.32
CA ASP A 229 7.69 -3.32 19.69
C ASP A 229 9.10 -2.69 19.64
N THR A 230 9.20 -1.44 20.09
CA THR A 230 10.46 -0.67 20.03
C THR A 230 11.53 -1.19 20.99
N ASP A 231 11.14 -1.85 22.09
CA ASP A 231 12.09 -2.35 23.09
C ASP A 231 12.79 -3.62 22.60
N THR A 232 12.03 -4.50 21.98
CA THR A 232 12.54 -5.76 21.41
C THR A 232 12.95 -5.62 19.95
N ARG A 233 12.55 -4.52 19.30
CA ARG A 233 12.67 -4.27 17.85
C ARG A 233 12.06 -5.40 17.01
N ARG A 234 10.98 -6.01 17.48
CA ARG A 234 10.28 -7.08 16.78
C ARG A 234 8.98 -6.59 16.15
N ILE A 235 8.62 -7.22 15.04
CA ILE A 235 7.32 -7.03 14.39
C ILE A 235 6.48 -8.30 14.51
N SER A 236 5.16 -8.12 14.54
CA SER A 236 4.19 -9.20 14.35
C SER A 236 3.05 -8.72 13.46
N ILE A 237 2.58 -9.60 12.57
CA ILE A 237 1.56 -9.30 11.58
C ILE A 237 0.24 -9.92 12.04
N HIS A 238 -0.83 -9.13 11.94
CA HIS A 238 -2.16 -9.52 12.39
C HIS A 238 -3.18 -9.21 11.31
N ASP A 239 -3.88 -10.24 10.84
CA ASP A 239 -4.89 -10.10 9.81
C ASP A 239 -6.12 -9.34 10.33
N ILE A 240 -6.60 -8.40 9.55
CA ILE A 240 -7.87 -7.71 9.81
C ILE A 240 -9.01 -8.66 9.42
N PRO A 241 -10.02 -8.88 10.28
CA PRO A 241 -11.17 -9.70 9.92
C PRO A 241 -11.82 -9.24 8.60
N HIS A 242 -11.95 -10.16 7.67
CA HIS A 242 -12.49 -9.89 6.34
C HIS A 242 -13.26 -11.11 5.80
N ALA A 243 -14.24 -10.85 4.94
CA ALA A 243 -14.92 -11.92 4.24
C ALA A 243 -14.01 -12.56 3.17
N PRO A 244 -14.21 -13.82 2.80
CA PRO A 244 -13.60 -14.43 1.63
C PRO A 244 -13.78 -13.56 0.38
N PHE A 245 -12.83 -13.61 -0.55
CA PHE A 245 -12.85 -12.74 -1.71
C PHE A 245 -14.09 -12.97 -2.59
N GLU A 246 -14.41 -14.21 -2.82
CA GLU A 246 -15.57 -14.69 -3.61
C GLU A 246 -16.93 -14.24 -3.04
N ASN A 247 -16.99 -13.92 -1.74
CA ASN A 247 -18.23 -13.48 -1.11
C ASN A 247 -18.46 -11.96 -1.26
N VAL A 248 -17.47 -11.22 -1.71
CA VAL A 248 -17.52 -9.74 -1.78
C VAL A 248 -17.23 -9.18 -3.17
N PHE A 249 -16.91 -10.04 -4.15
CA PHE A 249 -16.74 -9.68 -5.55
C PHE A 249 -17.72 -10.45 -6.46
N LYS A 250 -17.98 -9.91 -7.64
CA LYS A 250 -18.87 -10.55 -8.63
C LYS A 250 -18.23 -11.81 -9.18
N ALA A 251 -18.97 -12.90 -9.19
CA ALA A 251 -18.47 -14.22 -9.60
C ALA A 251 -18.04 -14.27 -11.07
N ASP A 252 -18.77 -13.61 -11.96
CA ASP A 252 -18.47 -13.51 -13.39
C ASP A 252 -17.14 -12.80 -13.66
N GLU A 253 -16.84 -11.74 -12.93
CA GLU A 253 -15.57 -11.02 -13.06
C GLU A 253 -14.39 -11.81 -12.48
N ILE A 254 -14.62 -12.64 -11.45
CA ILE A 254 -13.60 -13.56 -10.94
C ILE A 254 -13.29 -14.63 -11.99
N ALA A 255 -14.33 -15.19 -12.62
CA ALA A 255 -14.17 -16.20 -13.67
C ALA A 255 -13.41 -15.64 -14.88
N GLU A 256 -13.74 -14.42 -15.33
CA GLU A 256 -13.05 -13.75 -16.43
C GLU A 256 -11.56 -13.53 -16.12
N LYS A 257 -11.23 -13.11 -14.88
CA LYS A 257 -9.84 -12.97 -14.46
C LYS A 257 -9.09 -14.30 -14.48
N VAL A 258 -9.67 -15.34 -13.90
CA VAL A 258 -9.04 -16.67 -13.85
C VAL A 258 -8.79 -17.19 -15.27
N GLU A 259 -9.76 -17.03 -16.17
CA GLU A 259 -9.61 -17.41 -17.57
C GLU A 259 -8.49 -16.62 -18.27
N THR A 260 -8.41 -15.30 -18.02
CA THR A 260 -7.37 -14.45 -18.57
C THR A 260 -5.99 -14.82 -18.04
N ASP A 261 -5.87 -15.04 -16.73
CA ASP A 261 -4.60 -15.43 -16.10
C ASP A 261 -4.13 -16.79 -16.62
N THR A 262 -5.06 -17.75 -16.81
CA THR A 262 -4.76 -19.07 -17.41
C THR A 262 -4.27 -18.94 -18.85
N ARG A 263 -4.95 -18.14 -19.67
CA ARG A 263 -4.52 -17.89 -21.05
C ARG A 263 -3.14 -17.25 -21.16
N ILE A 264 -2.82 -16.30 -20.23
CA ILE A 264 -1.49 -15.69 -20.15
C ILE A 264 -0.44 -16.73 -19.76
N GLN A 265 -0.73 -17.60 -18.79
CA GLN A 265 0.19 -18.68 -18.40
C GLN A 265 0.42 -19.68 -19.54
N ASP A 266 -0.63 -20.13 -20.22
CA ASP A 266 -0.54 -21.02 -21.37
C ASP A 266 0.27 -20.38 -22.51
N PHE A 267 0.09 -19.07 -22.72
CA PHE A 267 0.87 -18.31 -23.70
C PHE A 267 2.36 -18.25 -23.33
N VAL A 268 2.68 -17.94 -22.06
CA VAL A 268 4.07 -17.90 -21.57
C VAL A 268 4.72 -19.28 -21.64
N GLU A 269 3.98 -20.36 -21.33
CA GLU A 269 4.51 -21.72 -21.47
C GLU A 269 4.75 -22.10 -22.93
N SER A 270 3.84 -21.70 -23.82
CA SER A 270 4.02 -21.93 -25.26
C SER A 270 5.24 -21.18 -25.82
N LEU A 271 5.49 -19.95 -25.34
CA LEU A 271 6.71 -19.20 -25.70
C LEU A 271 8.00 -19.88 -25.18
N LYS A 272 7.96 -20.50 -24.00
CA LYS A 272 9.09 -21.25 -23.44
C LYS A 272 9.37 -22.54 -24.21
N SER A 273 8.36 -23.14 -24.86
CA SER A 273 8.48 -24.35 -25.67
C SER A 273 9.00 -24.07 -27.09
N VAL A 274 8.98 -22.81 -27.53
CA VAL A 274 9.60 -22.39 -28.80
C VAL A 274 11.13 -22.36 -28.61
N ASP A 275 11.85 -23.10 -29.43
CA ASP A 275 13.30 -23.29 -29.39
C ASP A 275 14.04 -21.96 -29.20
N THR A 276 14.81 -21.85 -28.12
CA THR A 276 15.52 -20.64 -27.67
C THR A 276 16.65 -20.17 -28.60
N SER A 277 16.75 -20.74 -29.81
CA SER A 277 17.69 -20.27 -30.85
C SER A 277 17.26 -18.95 -31.52
N VAL A 278 16.05 -18.45 -31.26
CA VAL A 278 15.56 -17.18 -31.83
C VAL A 278 15.71 -16.08 -30.79
N THR A 279 16.78 -15.36 -30.84
CA THR A 279 17.11 -14.20 -29.98
C THR A 279 16.26 -12.93 -30.27
N ASP A 280 15.22 -13.05 -31.11
CA ASP A 280 14.39 -11.93 -31.57
C ASP A 280 12.93 -12.14 -31.20
N PHE A 281 12.49 -11.52 -30.09
CA PHE A 281 11.11 -11.60 -29.60
C PHE A 281 10.05 -11.24 -30.67
N PRO A 282 10.23 -10.18 -31.50
CA PRO A 282 9.30 -9.89 -32.60
C PRO A 282 9.14 -11.03 -33.60
N LYS A 283 10.21 -11.75 -33.94
CA LYS A 283 10.14 -12.89 -34.86
C LYS A 283 9.43 -14.10 -34.24
N ALA A 284 9.70 -14.38 -32.98
CA ALA A 284 9.04 -15.47 -32.26
C ALA A 284 7.53 -15.19 -32.14
N LEU A 285 7.16 -13.94 -31.86
CA LEU A 285 5.76 -13.51 -31.78
C LEU A 285 5.07 -13.58 -33.14
N ALA A 286 5.72 -13.15 -34.22
CA ALA A 286 5.18 -13.27 -35.57
C ALA A 286 4.97 -14.74 -35.99
N ALA A 287 5.93 -15.62 -35.69
CA ALA A 287 5.79 -17.07 -35.94
C ALA A 287 4.63 -17.69 -35.14
N TYR A 288 4.48 -17.32 -33.89
CA TYR A 288 3.36 -17.77 -33.04
C TYR A 288 2.00 -17.32 -33.61
N MET A 289 1.90 -16.06 -34.05
CA MET A 289 0.67 -15.50 -34.65
C MET A 289 0.29 -16.19 -35.99
N GLN A 290 1.26 -16.72 -36.72
CA GLN A 290 1.02 -17.47 -37.96
C GLN A 290 0.57 -18.90 -37.73
N THR A 291 0.94 -19.50 -36.60
CA THR A 291 0.66 -20.93 -36.31
C THR A 291 -0.55 -21.12 -35.42
N ASN A 292 -1.10 -20.07 -34.84
CA ASN A 292 -2.25 -20.13 -33.93
C ASN A 292 -3.38 -19.23 -34.43
N ASP A 293 -4.62 -19.66 -34.21
CA ASP A 293 -5.83 -18.93 -34.59
C ASP A 293 -6.09 -17.81 -33.56
N ILE A 294 -5.50 -16.64 -33.81
CA ILE A 294 -5.60 -15.47 -32.92
C ILE A 294 -6.66 -14.51 -33.46
N PRO A 295 -7.63 -14.07 -32.66
CA PRO A 295 -8.65 -13.12 -33.10
C PRO A 295 -8.06 -11.83 -33.69
N ASP A 296 -8.60 -11.34 -34.80
CA ASP A 296 -8.11 -10.17 -35.54
C ASP A 296 -7.93 -8.89 -34.70
N ASN A 297 -8.81 -8.69 -33.70
CA ASN A 297 -8.71 -7.58 -32.78
C ASN A 297 -7.46 -7.67 -31.88
N VAL A 298 -7.04 -8.88 -31.51
CA VAL A 298 -5.82 -9.12 -30.71
C VAL A 298 -4.59 -8.94 -31.58
N VAL A 299 -4.61 -9.44 -32.84
CA VAL A 299 -3.53 -9.22 -33.82
C VAL A 299 -3.30 -7.73 -34.05
N THR A 300 -4.39 -6.97 -34.19
CA THR A 300 -4.33 -5.50 -34.36
C THR A 300 -3.69 -4.79 -33.16
N ILE A 301 -4.01 -5.22 -31.93
CA ILE A 301 -3.44 -4.66 -30.71
C ILE A 301 -1.94 -5.00 -30.63
N ILE A 302 -1.58 -6.25 -30.87
CA ILE A 302 -0.17 -6.72 -30.85
C ILE A 302 0.66 -5.91 -31.86
N ASN A 303 0.21 -5.80 -33.10
CA ASN A 303 0.91 -5.06 -34.15
C ASN A 303 1.07 -3.58 -33.80
N LYS A 304 0.07 -2.98 -33.16
CA LYS A 304 0.10 -1.58 -32.71
C LYS A 304 1.11 -1.36 -31.56
N ILE A 305 1.22 -2.31 -30.63
CA ILE A 305 2.15 -2.23 -29.49
C ILE A 305 3.58 -2.53 -29.92
N THR A 306 3.76 -3.49 -30.81
CA THR A 306 5.11 -3.96 -31.22
C THR A 306 5.69 -3.21 -32.40
N ASN A 307 4.95 -2.25 -33.02
CA ASN A 307 5.35 -1.56 -34.27
C ASN A 307 5.73 -2.53 -35.42
N MET A 308 5.16 -3.72 -35.45
CA MET A 308 5.50 -4.74 -36.45
C MET A 308 5.08 -4.41 -37.88
N GLU A 309 4.29 -3.34 -38.11
CA GLU A 309 3.96 -2.86 -39.45
C GLU A 309 5.20 -2.43 -40.29
N LYS A 310 6.37 -2.29 -39.66
CA LYS A 310 7.63 -1.93 -40.33
C LYS A 310 8.45 -3.11 -40.86
N TYR A 311 8.03 -4.35 -40.62
CA TYR A 311 8.79 -5.56 -40.98
C TYR A 311 8.15 -6.41 -42.10
N HIS A 312 7.10 -5.90 -42.75
CA HIS A 312 6.58 -6.46 -43.98
C HIS A 312 7.06 -5.62 -45.17
N GLY A 313 8.32 -5.81 -45.54
CA GLY A 313 8.96 -5.27 -46.73
C GLY A 313 9.95 -6.29 -47.26
#